data_cd161fe5098bb7dafa0aed7e3a42b2bd
#
_entry.id   cd161fe5098bb7dafa0aed7e3a42b2bd
#
_cell.length_a   1.000
_cell.length_b   1.000
_cell.length_c   1.000
_cell.angle_alpha   90.00
_cell.angle_beta   90.00
_cell.angle_gamma   90.00
#
_symmetry.space_group_name_H-M   'P 1'
#
loop_
_entity.id
_entity.type
_entity.pdbx_description
1 polymer ?
#
loop_
_entity_poly.entity_id
_entity_poly.type
_entity_poly.pdbx_seq_one_letter_code
_entity_poly.pdbx_strand_id
1 'polypeptide(L)'
;MLRWKIAALVGMVCGVAGVGWGYAQQRQAPGFYELRIYKTLPGKRDALAARFASRTAAIYARHGITNVGYWIPQESDAELGIDASNIFIYMRGYPSREERDTRLKAAHDDPEFGEVVTRQERNPSTKLIEKVHNIDLLPSGSYSAIAIAP
;
A
#
# COMPACT_ATOMS: atom_id res chain seq x y z
N MET A 1 -3.40 46.26 70.68
CA MET A 1 -2.18 45.54 70.17
C MET A 1 -2.69 44.28 69.40
N LEU A 2 -2.79 44.38 68.12
CA LEU A 2 -3.36 43.32 67.32
C LEU A 2 -2.29 42.84 66.32
N ARG A 3 -1.77 41.62 66.51
CA ARG A 3 -0.74 40.97 65.64
C ARG A 3 -1.39 40.22 64.52
N TRP A 4 -1.26 40.74 63.30
CA TRP A 4 -1.71 40.06 62.09
C TRP A 4 -0.66 39.04 61.65
N LYS A 5 -1.07 37.79 61.58
CA LYS A 5 -0.33 36.68 60.96
C LYS A 5 -0.71 36.58 59.51
N ILE A 6 0.21 36.88 58.61
CA ILE A 6 0.06 36.67 57.17
C ILE A 6 0.40 35.19 56.89
N ALA A 7 -0.59 34.44 56.49
CA ALA A 7 -0.39 33.07 55.99
C ALA A 7 -0.12 33.14 54.46
N ALA A 8 1.09 32.81 54.07
CA ALA A 8 1.45 32.66 52.67
C ALA A 8 0.92 31.33 52.13
N LEU A 9 -0.01 31.42 51.20
CA LEU A 9 -0.50 30.24 50.43
C LEU A 9 0.48 29.98 49.29
N VAL A 10 1.30 28.94 49.43
CA VAL A 10 2.13 28.42 48.34
C VAL A 10 1.25 27.55 47.44
N GLY A 11 0.86 28.09 46.31
CA GLY A 11 0.16 27.35 45.25
C GLY A 11 1.13 26.41 44.55
N MET A 12 0.98 25.11 44.78
CA MET A 12 1.70 24.06 44.09
C MET A 12 0.99 23.80 42.74
N VAL A 13 1.54 24.41 41.67
CA VAL A 13 1.09 24.09 40.30
C VAL A 13 1.70 22.75 39.92
N CYS A 14 0.92 21.68 40.04
CA CYS A 14 1.25 20.40 39.45
C CYS A 14 1.06 20.49 37.91
N GLY A 15 2.15 20.77 37.22
CA GLY A 15 2.23 20.62 35.78
C GLY A 15 2.10 19.12 35.41
N VAL A 16 0.92 18.72 34.93
CA VAL A 16 0.76 17.42 34.31
C VAL A 16 1.42 17.50 32.94
N ALA A 17 2.69 17.10 32.88
CA ALA A 17 3.34 16.82 31.61
C ALA A 17 2.62 15.60 30.98
N GLY A 18 1.70 15.88 30.09
CA GLY A 18 1.07 14.86 29.25
C GLY A 18 2.15 14.23 28.38
N VAL A 19 2.66 13.08 28.83
CA VAL A 19 3.48 12.21 27.99
C VAL A 19 2.53 11.63 26.95
N GLY A 20 2.44 12.30 25.81
CA GLY A 20 1.80 11.76 24.62
C GLY A 20 2.58 10.53 24.17
N TRP A 21 2.16 9.37 24.64
CA TRP A 21 2.60 8.10 24.08
C TRP A 21 2.01 8.02 22.67
N GLY A 22 2.78 8.53 21.70
CA GLY A 22 2.56 8.21 20.31
C GLY A 22 2.76 6.72 20.17
N TYR A 23 1.66 5.97 20.22
CA TYR A 23 1.65 4.59 19.76
C TYR A 23 1.98 4.64 18.27
N ALA A 24 3.27 4.49 17.92
CA ALA A 24 3.66 4.10 16.59
C ALA A 24 2.94 2.76 16.38
N GLN A 25 1.84 2.82 15.64
CA GLN A 25 1.08 1.63 15.27
C GLN A 25 2.06 0.79 14.46
N GLN A 26 2.68 -0.19 15.11
CA GLN A 26 3.57 -1.15 14.47
C GLN A 26 2.75 -1.79 13.36
N ARG A 27 3.01 -1.40 12.11
CA ARG A 27 2.33 -2.00 10.96
C ARG A 27 2.71 -3.47 10.96
N GLN A 28 1.77 -4.29 11.37
CA GLN A 28 1.95 -5.73 11.34
C GLN A 28 2.31 -6.16 9.92
N ALA A 29 3.37 -6.94 9.77
CA ALA A 29 3.75 -7.48 8.48
C ALA A 29 2.57 -8.25 7.88
N PRO A 30 2.31 -8.12 6.58
CA PRO A 30 1.25 -8.86 5.93
C PRO A 30 1.40 -10.38 6.13
N GLY A 31 0.28 -11.06 6.40
CA GLY A 31 0.20 -12.52 6.47
C GLY A 31 -0.15 -13.18 5.13
N PHE A 32 -0.53 -12.36 4.14
CA PHE A 32 -0.93 -12.80 2.81
C PHE A 32 -0.43 -11.81 1.76
N TYR A 33 0.09 -12.32 0.65
CA TYR A 33 0.59 -11.48 -0.44
C TYR A 33 0.02 -11.92 -1.78
N GLU A 34 -0.05 -10.98 -2.71
CA GLU A 34 -0.30 -11.24 -4.13
C GLU A 34 0.85 -10.67 -4.96
N LEU A 35 1.50 -11.56 -5.72
CA LEU A 35 2.40 -11.16 -6.79
C LEU A 35 1.59 -11.01 -8.07
N ARG A 36 1.65 -9.82 -8.66
CA ARG A 36 0.92 -9.46 -9.87
C ARG A 36 1.90 -9.24 -11.01
N ILE A 37 1.75 -10.01 -12.08
CA ILE A 37 2.55 -9.85 -13.29
C ILE A 37 1.61 -9.40 -14.40
N TYR A 38 1.81 -8.18 -14.84
CA TYR A 38 1.05 -7.59 -15.94
C TYR A 38 1.82 -7.67 -17.23
N LYS A 39 1.24 -8.33 -18.23
CA LYS A 39 1.65 -8.17 -19.62
C LYS A 39 0.86 -7.00 -20.19
N THR A 40 1.54 -5.97 -20.62
CA THR A 40 0.93 -4.80 -21.25
C THR A 40 0.81 -4.98 -22.75
N LEU A 41 -0.05 -4.20 -23.37
CA LEU A 41 0.00 -4.00 -24.81
C LEU A 41 1.37 -3.41 -25.20
N PRO A 42 1.87 -3.65 -26.43
CA PRO A 42 3.18 -3.17 -26.88
C PRO A 42 3.36 -1.67 -26.61
N GLY A 43 4.48 -1.33 -25.96
CA GLY A 43 4.85 0.05 -25.62
C GLY A 43 4.00 0.71 -24.52
N LYS A 44 3.15 -0.04 -23.78
CA LYS A 44 2.26 0.51 -22.74
C LYS A 44 2.77 0.31 -21.30
N ARG A 45 3.91 -0.36 -21.11
CA ARG A 45 4.48 -0.64 -19.77
C ARG A 45 4.72 0.64 -18.97
N ASP A 46 5.39 1.62 -19.56
CA ASP A 46 5.76 2.84 -18.86
C ASP A 46 4.54 3.70 -18.51
N ALA A 47 3.52 3.71 -19.38
CA ALA A 47 2.24 4.33 -19.10
C ALA A 47 1.50 3.64 -17.93
N LEU A 48 1.58 2.31 -17.86
CA LEU A 48 1.03 1.56 -16.73
C LEU A 48 1.79 1.88 -15.43
N ALA A 49 3.12 1.88 -15.46
CA ALA A 49 3.95 2.24 -14.31
C ALA A 49 3.63 3.68 -13.82
N ALA A 50 3.51 4.63 -14.74
CA ALA A 50 3.13 6.01 -14.42
C ALA A 50 1.74 6.11 -13.78
N ARG A 51 0.74 5.34 -14.25
CA ARG A 51 -0.58 5.27 -13.63
C ARG A 51 -0.50 4.75 -12.19
N PHE A 52 0.29 3.71 -11.95
CA PHE A 52 0.51 3.19 -10.60
C PHE A 52 1.16 4.24 -9.70
N ALA A 53 2.23 4.86 -10.14
CA ALA A 53 2.96 5.87 -9.37
C ALA A 53 2.10 7.10 -9.03
N SER A 54 1.27 7.55 -9.97
CA SER A 54 0.50 8.79 -9.80
C SER A 54 -0.85 8.59 -9.10
N ARG A 55 -1.48 7.41 -9.19
CA ARG A 55 -2.87 7.24 -8.76
C ARG A 55 -3.16 5.87 -8.11
N THR A 56 -2.89 4.76 -8.80
CA THR A 56 -3.37 3.44 -8.37
C THR A 56 -2.81 3.01 -7.01
N ALA A 57 -1.52 3.28 -6.75
CA ALA A 57 -0.90 2.96 -5.47
C ALA A 57 -1.53 3.72 -4.30
N ALA A 58 -1.87 5.00 -4.50
CA ALA A 58 -2.54 5.81 -3.49
C ALA A 58 -3.96 5.31 -3.19
N ILE A 59 -4.69 4.88 -4.23
CA ILE A 59 -6.02 4.27 -4.05
C ILE A 59 -5.92 3.00 -3.21
N TYR A 60 -5.00 2.10 -3.52
CA TYR A 60 -4.78 0.89 -2.74
C TYR A 60 -4.41 1.19 -1.29
N ALA A 61 -3.47 2.11 -1.07
CA ALA A 61 -3.04 2.49 0.29
C ALA A 61 -4.21 3.04 1.13
N ARG A 62 -5.07 3.85 0.55
CA ARG A 62 -6.26 4.44 1.17
C ARG A 62 -7.26 3.38 1.65
N HIS A 63 -7.33 2.25 0.96
CA HIS A 63 -8.14 1.09 1.32
C HIS A 63 -7.39 0.04 2.14
N GLY A 64 -6.25 0.40 2.74
CA GLY A 64 -5.50 -0.45 3.65
C GLY A 64 -4.73 -1.59 2.96
N ILE A 65 -4.59 -1.55 1.63
CA ILE A 65 -3.76 -2.50 0.88
C ILE A 65 -2.31 -2.06 0.98
N THR A 66 -1.44 -2.93 1.45
CA THR A 66 -0.02 -2.65 1.55
C THR A 66 0.64 -2.78 0.18
N ASN A 67 1.18 -1.67 -0.33
CA ASN A 67 2.00 -1.68 -1.53
C ASN A 67 3.42 -2.14 -1.13
N VAL A 68 3.76 -3.40 -1.42
CA VAL A 68 5.06 -3.98 -1.06
C VAL A 68 6.17 -3.47 -1.97
N GLY A 69 5.91 -3.43 -3.27
CA GLY A 69 6.86 -2.90 -4.24
C GLY A 69 6.40 -3.06 -5.69
N TYR A 70 7.15 -2.42 -6.58
CA TYR A 70 6.90 -2.37 -8.02
C TYR A 70 8.22 -2.58 -8.76
N TRP A 71 8.22 -3.44 -9.80
CA TRP A 71 9.43 -3.81 -10.51
C TRP A 71 9.21 -3.83 -12.01
N ILE A 72 10.29 -3.56 -12.74
CA ILE A 72 10.40 -3.70 -14.18
C ILE A 72 11.55 -4.67 -14.45
N PRO A 73 11.31 -5.79 -15.14
CA PRO A 73 12.38 -6.68 -15.55
C PRO A 73 13.43 -5.92 -16.40
N GLN A 74 14.70 -6.17 -16.15
CA GLN A 74 15.78 -5.54 -16.89
C GLN A 74 16.11 -6.29 -18.17
N GLU A 75 15.91 -7.61 -18.14
CA GLU A 75 16.19 -8.52 -19.26
C GLU A 75 14.97 -9.39 -19.56
N SER A 76 14.84 -9.77 -20.82
CA SER A 76 13.81 -10.71 -21.26
C SER A 76 14.26 -12.14 -21.00
N ASP A 77 13.31 -13.01 -20.68
CA ASP A 77 13.52 -14.44 -20.48
C ASP A 77 12.45 -15.22 -21.28
N ALA A 78 12.90 -15.84 -22.36
CA ALA A 78 12.01 -16.56 -23.27
C ALA A 78 11.46 -17.84 -22.65
N GLU A 79 12.19 -18.49 -21.74
CA GLU A 79 11.74 -19.73 -21.08
C GLU A 79 10.61 -19.44 -20.10
N LEU A 80 10.69 -18.32 -19.41
CA LEU A 80 9.65 -17.84 -18.49
C LEU A 80 8.56 -17.00 -19.21
N GLY A 81 8.71 -16.74 -20.51
CA GLY A 81 7.79 -15.89 -21.26
C GLY A 81 7.81 -14.42 -20.83
N ILE A 82 8.93 -13.96 -20.28
CA ILE A 82 9.13 -12.58 -19.85
C ILE A 82 9.69 -11.76 -21.01
N ASP A 83 8.90 -10.81 -21.48
CA ASP A 83 9.36 -9.72 -22.35
C ASP A 83 9.53 -8.45 -21.52
N ALA A 84 10.78 -8.09 -21.23
CA ALA A 84 11.08 -6.94 -20.35
C ALA A 84 10.45 -5.64 -20.84
N SER A 85 10.20 -5.48 -22.14
CA SER A 85 9.59 -4.27 -22.71
C SER A 85 8.12 -4.12 -22.35
N ASN A 86 7.43 -5.22 -22.03
CA ASN A 86 5.97 -5.26 -21.85
C ASN A 86 5.53 -5.84 -20.50
N ILE A 87 6.47 -6.17 -19.60
CA ILE A 87 6.14 -6.72 -18.28
C ILE A 87 6.26 -5.64 -17.21
N PHE A 88 5.24 -5.55 -16.36
CA PHE A 88 5.22 -4.78 -15.13
C PHE A 88 4.82 -5.68 -13.96
N ILE A 89 5.61 -5.69 -12.91
CA ILE A 89 5.42 -6.56 -11.75
C ILE A 89 5.15 -5.70 -10.52
N TYR A 90 4.21 -6.12 -9.69
CA TYR A 90 4.09 -5.55 -8.36
C TYR A 90 3.58 -6.57 -7.35
N MET A 91 3.87 -6.30 -6.09
CA MET A 91 3.38 -7.10 -4.97
C MET A 91 2.59 -6.22 -4.02
N ARG A 92 1.51 -6.76 -3.52
CA ARG A 92 0.69 -6.16 -2.48
C ARG A 92 0.47 -7.14 -1.35
N GLY A 93 0.29 -6.61 -0.14
CA GLY A 93 0.16 -7.41 1.07
C GLY A 93 -1.12 -7.08 1.84
N TYR A 94 -1.59 -8.07 2.60
CA TYR A 94 -2.81 -8.03 3.40
C TYR A 94 -2.62 -8.77 4.72
N PRO A 95 -3.39 -8.46 5.77
CA PRO A 95 -3.35 -9.24 7.00
C PRO A 95 -3.73 -10.72 6.78
N SER A 96 -4.73 -10.99 5.95
CA SER A 96 -5.20 -12.34 5.60
C SER A 96 -5.83 -12.36 4.20
N ARG A 97 -6.22 -13.54 3.74
CA ARG A 97 -6.95 -13.73 2.49
C ARG A 97 -8.34 -13.07 2.53
N GLU A 98 -9.05 -13.18 3.63
CA GLU A 98 -10.38 -12.60 3.83
C GLU A 98 -10.32 -11.06 3.79
N GLU A 99 -9.29 -10.50 4.44
CA GLU A 99 -9.02 -9.07 4.39
C GLU A 99 -8.67 -8.59 2.97
N ARG A 100 -7.97 -9.42 2.20
CA ARG A 100 -7.71 -9.14 0.78
C ARG A 100 -9.00 -8.91 0.01
N ASP A 101 -9.96 -9.82 0.11
CA ASP A 101 -11.22 -9.75 -0.65
C ASP A 101 -12.01 -8.50 -0.27
N THR A 102 -12.09 -8.20 1.03
CA THR A 102 -12.79 -7.02 1.55
C THR A 102 -12.15 -5.72 1.06
N ARG A 103 -10.82 -5.60 1.17
CA ARG A 103 -10.09 -4.38 0.79
C ARG A 103 -10.05 -4.17 -0.71
N LEU A 104 -9.93 -5.24 -1.49
CA LEU A 104 -10.01 -5.16 -2.95
C LEU A 104 -11.39 -4.72 -3.42
N LYS A 105 -12.44 -5.26 -2.81
CA LYS A 105 -13.79 -4.82 -3.13
C LYS A 105 -13.92 -3.32 -2.86
N ALA A 106 -13.52 -2.85 -1.69
CA ALA A 106 -13.58 -1.43 -1.33
C ALA A 106 -12.76 -0.55 -2.29
N ALA A 107 -11.56 -1.00 -2.69
CA ALA A 107 -10.73 -0.27 -3.65
C ALA A 107 -11.35 -0.24 -5.07
N HIS A 108 -12.00 -1.30 -5.51
CA HIS A 108 -12.66 -1.37 -6.81
C HIS A 108 -13.97 -0.56 -6.84
N ASP A 109 -14.65 -0.42 -5.70
CA ASP A 109 -15.85 0.40 -5.56
C ASP A 109 -15.51 1.92 -5.42
N ASP A 110 -14.23 2.26 -5.25
CA ASP A 110 -13.78 3.64 -5.18
C ASP A 110 -14.05 4.37 -6.51
N PRO A 111 -14.74 5.51 -6.50
CA PRO A 111 -15.05 6.26 -7.73
C PRO A 111 -13.80 6.63 -8.54
N GLU A 112 -12.68 6.95 -7.86
CA GLU A 112 -11.42 7.27 -8.52
C GLU A 112 -10.82 6.05 -9.22
N PHE A 113 -10.92 4.85 -8.63
CA PHE A 113 -10.52 3.61 -9.31
C PHE A 113 -11.37 3.36 -10.57
N GLY A 114 -12.66 3.59 -10.46
CA GLY A 114 -13.60 3.50 -11.59
C GLY A 114 -13.19 4.41 -12.75
N GLU A 115 -12.79 5.64 -12.44
CA GLU A 115 -12.38 6.63 -13.42
C GLU A 115 -10.99 6.34 -14.00
N VAL A 116 -9.99 6.12 -13.15
CA VAL A 116 -8.58 6.03 -13.55
C VAL A 116 -8.24 4.66 -14.14
N VAL A 117 -8.81 3.57 -13.59
CA VAL A 117 -8.46 2.20 -13.98
C VAL A 117 -9.54 1.57 -14.84
N THR A 118 -10.76 1.46 -14.32
CA THR A 118 -11.83 0.71 -14.99
C THR A 118 -12.20 1.33 -16.33
N ARG A 119 -12.38 2.63 -16.40
CA ARG A 119 -12.72 3.35 -17.65
C ARG A 119 -11.59 3.22 -18.68
N GLN A 120 -10.34 3.38 -18.25
CA GLN A 120 -9.19 3.27 -19.14
C GLN A 120 -9.05 1.86 -19.73
N GLU A 121 -9.17 0.81 -18.90
CA GLU A 121 -9.02 -0.56 -19.36
C GLU A 121 -10.20 -1.05 -20.20
N ARG A 122 -11.40 -0.46 -20.05
CA ARG A 122 -12.57 -0.77 -20.91
C ARG A 122 -12.51 -0.12 -22.28
N ASN A 123 -11.77 0.97 -22.43
CA ASN A 123 -11.66 1.70 -23.69
C ASN A 123 -10.48 1.16 -24.51
N PRO A 124 -10.73 0.54 -25.69
CA PRO A 124 -9.66 -0.03 -26.53
C PRO A 124 -8.54 0.96 -26.90
N SER A 125 -8.88 2.26 -27.05
CA SER A 125 -7.89 3.30 -27.40
C SER A 125 -6.95 3.68 -26.26
N THR A 126 -7.37 3.47 -25.03
CA THR A 126 -6.59 3.83 -23.84
C THR A 126 -6.13 2.66 -22.99
N LYS A 127 -6.59 1.46 -23.32
CA LYS A 127 -6.24 0.23 -22.63
C LYS A 127 -4.73 0.02 -22.57
N LEU A 128 -4.23 -0.38 -21.42
CA LEU A 128 -2.80 -0.63 -21.18
C LEU A 128 -2.48 -2.12 -21.03
N ILE A 129 -3.40 -2.90 -20.48
CA ILE A 129 -3.16 -4.26 -20.01
C ILE A 129 -3.69 -5.26 -21.04
N GLU A 130 -2.82 -6.17 -21.47
CA GLU A 130 -3.19 -7.33 -22.28
C GLU A 130 -3.65 -8.48 -21.38
N LYS A 131 -2.83 -8.86 -20.40
CA LYS A 131 -3.07 -10.01 -19.52
C LYS A 131 -2.53 -9.75 -18.11
N VAL A 132 -3.16 -10.36 -17.13
CA VAL A 132 -2.72 -10.34 -15.74
C VAL A 132 -2.54 -11.76 -15.23
N HIS A 133 -1.39 -12.05 -14.64
CA HIS A 133 -1.18 -13.22 -13.81
C HIS A 133 -1.19 -12.80 -12.34
N ASN A 134 -1.87 -13.58 -11.52
CA ASN A 134 -1.94 -13.39 -10.08
C ASN A 134 -1.42 -14.63 -9.39
N ILE A 135 -0.48 -14.46 -8.47
CA ILE A 135 0.08 -15.55 -7.69
C ILE A 135 -0.13 -15.20 -6.22
N ASP A 136 -0.94 -16.00 -5.55
CA ASP A 136 -1.19 -15.88 -4.11
C ASP A 136 -0.01 -16.50 -3.36
N LEU A 137 0.50 -15.79 -2.36
CA LEU A 137 1.69 -16.19 -1.61
C LEU A 137 1.41 -16.13 -0.11
N LEU A 138 1.89 -17.14 0.60
CA LEU A 138 1.98 -17.15 2.06
C LEU A 138 3.45 -17.09 2.47
N PRO A 139 3.78 -16.37 3.55
CA PRO A 139 5.12 -16.43 4.11
C PRO A 139 5.49 -17.88 4.47
N SER A 140 6.65 -18.34 4.03
CA SER A 140 7.10 -19.73 4.30
C SER A 140 7.71 -19.91 5.71
N GLY A 141 7.82 -18.85 6.48
CA GLY A 141 8.37 -18.84 7.83
C GLY A 141 8.71 -17.43 8.29
N SER A 142 9.17 -17.30 9.52
CA SER A 142 9.51 -15.98 10.13
C SER A 142 10.59 -15.20 9.36
N TYR A 143 11.45 -15.90 8.61
CA TYR A 143 12.48 -15.30 7.77
C TYR A 143 11.93 -14.70 6.47
N SER A 144 10.67 -14.98 6.14
CA SER A 144 10.01 -14.46 4.94
C SER A 144 9.34 -13.10 5.16
N ALA A 145 9.50 -12.50 6.33
CA ALA A 145 8.95 -11.18 6.60
C ALA A 145 9.64 -10.14 5.71
N ILE A 146 8.89 -9.53 4.80
CA ILE A 146 9.36 -8.37 4.05
C ILE A 146 9.25 -7.17 4.99
N ALA A 147 10.38 -6.58 5.34
CA ALA A 147 10.41 -5.32 6.09
C ALA A 147 9.80 -4.23 5.19
N ILE A 148 8.63 -3.73 5.58
CA ILE A 148 8.03 -2.58 4.92
C ILE A 148 8.62 -1.37 5.64
N ALA A 149 9.39 -0.56 4.91
CA ALA A 149 9.91 0.70 5.43
C ALA A 149 8.75 1.58 5.95
N PRO A 150 8.95 2.30 7.05
CA PRO A 150 7.94 3.18 7.64
C PRO A 150 7.52 4.31 6.70
#